data_e2a84adbf9b8b40ae20f29aead80dd99
#
_entry.id   e2a84adbf9b8b40ae20f29aead80dd99
#
_cell.length_a   1.000
_cell.length_b   1.000
_cell.length_c   1.000
_cell.angle_alpha   90.00
_cell.angle_beta   90.00
_cell.angle_gamma   90.00
#
_symmetry.space_group_name_H-M   'P 1'
#
loop_
_entity.id
_entity.type
_entity.pdbx_description
1 polymer ?
#
loop_
_entity_poly.entity_id
_entity_poly.type
_entity_poly.pdbx_seq_one_letter_code
_entity_poly.pdbx_strand_id
1 'polypeptide(L)'
;MDSRRLQLQHATDLAEEQKGGVLVITEGVFGMKGDLGKLDEIVALKKDFQFRLLVDDAHGFGTMGEGGRGTASHFGVTDGVDVLFNTFAKSMAGIGAFVCGPRWLVNLLRYNMRSQLYAKSLPMPMVMGALKRLELIRNHPEYQQKLWEIVRALQNGLKENGFEIGVTNSPVTPVFMKGGIPEATNLIVDLRENHGIFCSIVIYPVIPKGELILRVIPTADHTL
;
A
#
# COMPACT_ATOMS: atom_id res chain seq x y z
N MET A 1 10.39 25.47 6.91
CA MET A 1 9.75 24.64 7.94
C MET A 1 9.05 23.49 7.22
N ASP A 2 9.24 22.24 7.62
CA ASP A 2 8.62 21.08 6.96
C ASP A 2 7.09 21.18 7.09
N SER A 3 6.38 21.05 5.97
CA SER A 3 4.91 21.17 5.93
C SER A 3 4.19 20.18 6.88
N ARG A 4 4.77 19.01 7.09
CA ARG A 4 4.27 17.99 8.02
C ARG A 4 4.32 18.48 9.48
N ARG A 5 5.41 19.16 9.88
CA ARG A 5 5.53 19.75 11.21
C ARG A 5 4.48 20.83 11.45
N LEU A 6 4.22 21.69 10.47
CA LEU A 6 3.17 22.71 10.56
C LEU A 6 1.78 22.09 10.73
N GLN A 7 1.48 21.05 9.95
CA GLN A 7 0.20 20.35 10.05
C GLN A 7 0.03 19.64 11.39
N LEU A 8 1.10 18.99 11.89
CA LEU A 8 1.07 18.34 13.20
C LEU A 8 0.93 19.34 14.34
N GLN A 9 1.61 20.50 14.28
CA GLN A 9 1.44 21.54 15.28
C GLN A 9 -0.01 22.03 15.33
N HIS A 10 -0.58 22.38 14.18
CA HIS A 10 -1.97 22.79 14.09
C HIS A 10 -2.95 21.71 14.62
N ALA A 11 -2.74 20.44 14.26
CA ALA A 11 -3.54 19.33 14.75
C ALA A 11 -3.41 19.13 16.27
N THR A 12 -2.22 19.36 16.84
CA THR A 12 -1.97 19.27 18.28
C THR A 12 -2.70 20.39 19.01
N ASP A 13 -2.59 21.63 18.52
CA ASP A 13 -3.28 22.79 19.11
C ASP A 13 -4.81 22.58 19.14
N LEU A 14 -5.38 22.08 18.04
CA LEU A 14 -6.80 21.72 17.97
C LEU A 14 -7.19 20.58 18.93
N ALA A 15 -6.31 19.57 19.04
CA ALA A 15 -6.55 18.43 19.93
C ALA A 15 -6.56 18.86 21.40
N GLU A 16 -5.67 19.77 21.80
CA GLU A 16 -5.63 20.35 23.16
C GLU A 16 -6.90 21.15 23.45
N GLU A 17 -7.31 22.02 22.53
CA GLU A 17 -8.53 22.80 22.66
C GLU A 17 -9.78 21.91 22.83
N GLN A 18 -9.86 20.83 22.05
CA GLN A 18 -11.01 19.92 22.04
C GLN A 18 -10.88 18.76 23.04
N LYS A 19 -9.82 18.72 23.86
CA LYS A 19 -9.50 17.62 24.79
C LYS A 19 -9.48 16.25 24.08
N GLY A 20 -8.96 16.23 22.87
CA GLY A 20 -8.86 15.05 22.02
C GLY A 20 -7.43 14.53 21.86
N GLY A 21 -7.19 13.81 20.77
CA GLY A 21 -5.88 13.31 20.39
C GLY A 21 -5.67 13.42 18.89
N VAL A 22 -4.43 13.29 18.45
CA VAL A 22 -4.05 13.35 17.04
C VAL A 22 -3.87 11.92 16.51
N LEU A 23 -4.53 11.61 15.40
CA LEU A 23 -4.32 10.40 14.61
C LEU A 23 -3.76 10.77 13.23
N VAL A 24 -2.56 10.32 12.94
CA VAL A 24 -1.95 10.40 11.60
C VAL A 24 -2.29 9.13 10.84
N ILE A 25 -2.82 9.28 9.63
CA ILE A 25 -3.15 8.16 8.74
C ILE A 25 -2.34 8.32 7.46
N THR A 26 -1.67 7.25 7.03
CA THR A 26 -0.95 7.21 5.76
C THR A 26 -0.98 5.81 5.15
N GLU A 27 -0.70 5.70 3.86
CA GLU A 27 -0.39 4.41 3.24
C GLU A 27 1.10 4.07 3.41
N GLY A 28 1.43 2.79 3.49
CA GLY A 28 2.80 2.30 3.39
C GLY A 28 3.31 2.41 1.96
N VAL A 29 2.53 1.90 1.01
CA VAL A 29 2.74 2.06 -0.44
C VAL A 29 1.48 2.69 -1.02
N PHE A 30 1.61 3.85 -1.65
CA PHE A 30 0.49 4.50 -2.35
C PHE A 30 0.14 3.75 -3.63
N GLY A 31 -1.01 3.12 -3.62
CA GLY A 31 -1.39 2.11 -4.62
C GLY A 31 -1.54 2.60 -6.05
N MET A 32 -1.58 3.91 -6.31
CA MET A 32 -1.75 4.45 -7.66
C MET A 32 -0.44 4.81 -8.33
N LYS A 33 0.49 5.43 -7.60
CA LYS A 33 1.78 5.91 -8.11
C LYS A 33 2.97 5.08 -7.64
N GLY A 34 2.77 4.17 -6.69
CA GLY A 34 3.84 3.33 -6.16
C GLY A 34 4.82 4.04 -5.20
N ASP A 35 4.53 5.30 -4.86
CA ASP A 35 5.34 6.03 -3.88
C ASP A 35 5.26 5.35 -2.51
N LEU A 36 6.35 5.41 -1.76
CA LEU A 36 6.36 4.94 -0.38
C LEU A 36 5.92 6.05 0.58
N GLY A 37 5.09 5.69 1.54
CA GLY A 37 4.90 6.51 2.73
C GLY A 37 6.23 6.62 3.46
N LYS A 38 6.66 7.83 3.77
CA LYS A 38 7.94 8.10 4.43
C LYS A 38 7.81 7.83 5.93
N LEU A 39 7.65 6.55 6.28
CA LEU A 39 7.30 6.13 7.63
C LEU A 39 8.40 6.44 8.65
N ASP A 40 9.65 6.36 8.25
CA ASP A 40 10.82 6.72 9.07
C ASP A 40 10.77 8.20 9.46
N GLU A 41 10.50 9.08 8.49
CA GLU A 41 10.38 10.53 8.73
C GLU A 41 9.15 10.84 9.60
N ILE A 42 8.01 10.15 9.38
CA ILE A 42 6.79 10.34 10.18
C ILE A 42 7.00 9.86 11.61
N VAL A 43 7.57 8.67 11.80
CA VAL A 43 7.85 8.12 13.13
C VAL A 43 8.84 9.00 13.90
N ALA A 44 9.84 9.59 13.21
CA ALA A 44 10.78 10.51 13.85
C ALA A 44 10.08 11.73 14.47
N LEU A 45 8.95 12.17 13.92
CA LEU A 45 8.17 13.30 14.48
C LEU A 45 7.52 12.99 15.83
N LYS A 46 7.39 11.71 16.22
CA LYS A 46 6.90 11.31 17.55
C LYS A 46 7.80 11.77 18.70
N LYS A 47 9.03 12.19 18.41
CA LYS A 47 9.92 12.81 19.40
C LYS A 47 9.44 14.20 19.84
N ASP A 48 8.74 14.90 18.94
CA ASP A 48 8.35 16.28 19.15
C ASP A 48 6.83 16.43 19.32
N PHE A 49 6.05 15.46 18.80
CA PHE A 49 4.58 15.52 18.79
C PHE A 49 3.97 14.22 19.33
N GLN A 50 2.88 14.35 20.08
CA GLN A 50 2.10 13.21 20.55
C GLN A 50 0.99 12.89 19.56
N PHE A 51 1.13 11.78 18.84
CA PHE A 51 0.12 11.26 17.92
C PHE A 51 0.13 9.75 17.85
N ARG A 52 -0.97 9.16 17.40
CA ARG A 52 -1.03 7.77 16.97
C ARG A 52 -0.84 7.70 15.48
N LEU A 53 -0.13 6.68 15.01
CA LEU A 53 0.12 6.44 13.60
C LEU A 53 -0.63 5.18 13.15
N LEU A 54 -1.56 5.36 12.20
CA LEU A 54 -2.18 4.27 11.45
C LEU A 54 -1.54 4.20 10.07
N VAL A 55 -1.08 3.00 9.71
CA VAL A 55 -0.54 2.72 8.38
C VAL A 55 -1.45 1.72 7.68
N ASP A 56 -2.01 2.12 6.54
CA ASP A 56 -2.60 1.20 5.57
C ASP A 56 -1.47 0.63 4.70
N ASP A 57 -1.12 -0.62 4.97
CA ASP A 57 -0.03 -1.29 4.26
C ASP A 57 -0.55 -2.35 3.27
N ALA A 58 -1.75 -2.17 2.77
CA ALA A 58 -2.41 -3.10 1.87
C ALA A 58 -1.62 -3.41 0.60
N HIS A 59 -0.75 -2.51 0.15
CA HIS A 59 0.14 -2.71 -0.99
C HIS A 59 1.57 -3.14 -0.59
N GLY A 60 1.98 -2.92 0.67
CA GLY A 60 3.31 -3.26 1.15
C GLY A 60 3.39 -4.66 1.76
N PHE A 61 2.33 -5.13 2.40
CA PHE A 61 2.31 -6.45 3.04
C PHE A 61 2.46 -7.58 2.01
N GLY A 62 3.37 -8.50 2.29
CA GLY A 62 3.75 -9.61 1.40
C GLY A 62 4.75 -9.23 0.30
N THR A 63 5.01 -7.93 0.09
CA THR A 63 5.88 -7.44 -1.00
C THR A 63 7.07 -6.62 -0.50
N MET A 64 6.90 -5.85 0.57
CA MET A 64 7.90 -4.95 1.15
C MET A 64 8.47 -5.50 2.45
N GLY A 65 9.66 -5.03 2.80
CA GLY A 65 10.34 -5.41 4.03
C GLY A 65 10.84 -6.85 4.04
N GLU A 66 11.58 -7.20 5.07
CA GLU A 66 12.13 -8.55 5.24
C GLU A 66 11.00 -9.58 5.40
N GLY A 67 11.05 -10.64 4.57
CA GLY A 67 10.03 -11.69 4.59
C GLY A 67 8.61 -11.21 4.33
N GLY A 68 8.44 -10.10 3.60
CA GLY A 68 7.12 -9.55 3.27
C GLY A 68 6.37 -8.92 4.45
N ARG A 69 7.07 -8.50 5.50
CA ARG A 69 6.46 -7.92 6.71
C ARG A 69 5.84 -6.54 6.49
N GLY A 70 6.02 -5.95 5.31
CA GLY A 70 5.43 -4.67 4.94
C GLY A 70 6.36 -3.48 5.06
N THR A 71 5.80 -2.30 4.80
CA THR A 71 6.55 -1.06 4.62
C THR A 71 7.17 -0.55 5.92
N ALA A 72 6.52 -0.74 7.07
CA ALA A 72 7.11 -0.37 8.37
C ALA A 72 8.38 -1.17 8.67
N SER A 73 8.41 -2.45 8.30
CA SER A 73 9.60 -3.31 8.38
C SER A 73 10.68 -2.87 7.39
N HIS A 74 10.28 -2.45 6.18
CA HIS A 74 11.21 -1.92 5.16
C HIS A 74 12.01 -0.71 5.68
N PHE A 75 11.35 0.19 6.42
CA PHE A 75 11.99 1.36 7.03
C PHE A 75 12.60 1.09 8.42
N GLY A 76 12.45 -0.10 8.98
CA GLY A 76 12.95 -0.43 10.32
C GLY A 76 12.21 0.28 11.46
N VAL A 77 10.96 0.68 11.26
CA VAL A 77 10.18 1.51 12.20
C VAL A 77 8.87 0.84 12.67
N THR A 78 8.84 -0.47 12.67
CA THR A 78 7.63 -1.25 13.04
C THR A 78 7.09 -0.85 14.41
N ASP A 79 7.97 -0.65 15.40
CA ASP A 79 7.58 -0.28 16.78
C ASP A 79 7.02 1.15 16.87
N GLY A 80 7.23 1.98 15.85
CA GLY A 80 6.68 3.33 15.75
C GLY A 80 5.25 3.41 15.19
N VAL A 81 4.73 2.30 14.65
CA VAL A 81 3.37 2.21 14.10
C VAL A 81 2.42 1.71 15.17
N ASP A 82 1.39 2.51 15.51
CA ASP A 82 0.41 2.14 16.53
C ASP A 82 -0.69 1.21 15.99
N VAL A 83 -1.08 1.42 14.73
CA VAL A 83 -2.16 0.67 14.08
C VAL A 83 -1.70 0.27 12.68
N LEU A 84 -1.66 -1.01 12.40
CA LEU A 84 -1.37 -1.52 11.07
C LEU A 84 -2.64 -2.13 10.49
N PHE A 85 -3.06 -1.63 9.34
CA PHE A 85 -4.15 -2.18 8.54
C PHE A 85 -3.59 -2.88 7.31
N ASN A 86 -4.15 -4.05 7.00
CA ASN A 86 -3.85 -4.81 5.79
C ASN A 86 -5.08 -5.49 5.22
N THR A 87 -5.04 -5.78 3.92
CA THR A 87 -6.10 -6.53 3.24
C THR A 87 -5.63 -7.94 2.84
N PHE A 88 -6.58 -8.88 2.82
CA PHE A 88 -6.34 -10.18 2.20
C PHE A 88 -6.53 -10.18 0.68
N ALA A 89 -7.03 -9.07 0.10
CA ALA A 89 -7.42 -9.01 -1.31
C ALA A 89 -6.26 -8.78 -2.30
N LYS A 90 -5.02 -8.63 -1.83
CA LYS A 90 -3.83 -8.39 -2.66
C LYS A 90 -2.85 -9.57 -2.53
N SER A 91 -1.71 -9.39 -1.88
CA SER A 91 -0.69 -10.46 -1.72
C SER A 91 -1.22 -11.75 -1.11
N MET A 92 -2.27 -11.66 -0.30
CA MET A 92 -2.91 -12.82 0.33
C MET A 92 -3.97 -13.51 -0.54
N ALA A 93 -4.28 -13.01 -1.73
CA ALA A 93 -5.23 -13.59 -2.71
C ALA A 93 -6.53 -14.12 -2.05
N GLY A 94 -7.16 -13.29 -1.20
CA GLY A 94 -8.33 -13.67 -0.42
C GLY A 94 -9.34 -12.53 -0.27
N ILE A 95 -10.27 -12.69 0.64
CA ILE A 95 -11.30 -11.70 0.97
C ILE A 95 -11.17 -11.32 2.44
N GLY A 96 -11.37 -10.04 2.74
CA GLY A 96 -11.32 -9.50 4.09
C GLY A 96 -10.09 -8.66 4.35
N ALA A 97 -9.92 -8.29 5.60
CA ALA A 97 -8.84 -7.46 6.07
C ALA A 97 -8.51 -7.78 7.53
N PHE A 98 -7.41 -7.27 8.03
CA PHE A 98 -7.06 -7.35 9.42
C PHE A 98 -6.43 -6.06 9.92
N VAL A 99 -6.56 -5.83 11.22
CA VAL A 99 -5.93 -4.73 11.93
C VAL A 99 -5.06 -5.31 13.03
N CYS A 100 -3.83 -4.82 13.12
CA CYS A 100 -2.90 -5.13 14.20
C CYS A 100 -2.63 -3.87 15.01
N GLY A 101 -2.45 -4.04 16.33
CA GLY A 101 -2.14 -2.95 17.24
C GLY A 101 -2.16 -3.44 18.70
N PRO A 102 -2.04 -2.51 19.66
CA PRO A 102 -2.10 -2.85 21.08
C PRO A 102 -3.42 -3.55 21.43
N ARG A 103 -3.36 -4.45 22.41
CA ARG A 103 -4.52 -5.28 22.82
C ARG A 103 -5.76 -4.45 23.16
N TRP A 104 -5.58 -3.31 23.82
CA TRP A 104 -6.69 -2.43 24.16
C TRP A 104 -7.40 -1.88 22.91
N LEU A 105 -6.63 -1.51 21.87
CA LEU A 105 -7.19 -1.03 20.59
C LEU A 105 -7.93 -2.13 19.85
N VAL A 106 -7.34 -3.33 19.75
CA VAL A 106 -8.00 -4.46 19.09
C VAL A 106 -9.31 -4.81 19.80
N ASN A 107 -9.33 -4.76 21.12
CA ASN A 107 -10.57 -4.94 21.89
C ASN A 107 -11.58 -3.80 21.67
N LEU A 108 -11.13 -2.54 21.63
CA LEU A 108 -11.99 -1.41 21.31
C LEU A 108 -12.67 -1.60 19.95
N LEU A 109 -11.89 -1.93 18.91
CA LEU A 109 -12.41 -2.17 17.57
C LEU A 109 -13.40 -3.33 17.53
N ARG A 110 -13.09 -4.45 18.23
CA ARG A 110 -13.95 -5.62 18.29
C ARG A 110 -15.35 -5.32 18.78
N TYR A 111 -15.50 -4.42 19.76
CA TYR A 111 -16.76 -4.10 20.39
C TYR A 111 -17.44 -2.83 19.86
N ASN A 112 -16.74 -2.00 19.07
CA ASN A 112 -17.27 -0.71 18.62
C ASN A 112 -17.32 -0.57 17.10
N MET A 113 -16.56 -1.37 16.36
CA MET A 113 -16.53 -1.26 14.90
C MET A 113 -17.79 -1.90 14.29
N ARG A 114 -18.64 -1.08 13.66
CA ARG A 114 -19.91 -1.52 13.09
C ARG A 114 -19.77 -2.63 12.04
N SER A 115 -18.75 -2.54 11.20
CA SER A 115 -18.44 -3.59 10.21
C SER A 115 -18.06 -4.92 10.86
N GLN A 116 -17.49 -4.90 12.06
CA GLN A 116 -17.19 -6.12 12.83
C GLN A 116 -18.44 -6.70 13.51
N LEU A 117 -19.30 -5.81 14.03
CA LEU A 117 -20.49 -6.24 14.79
C LEU A 117 -21.62 -6.72 13.89
N TYR A 118 -21.85 -6.05 12.77
CA TYR A 118 -23.03 -6.26 11.94
C TYR A 118 -22.76 -6.98 10.61
N ALA A 119 -21.53 -6.93 10.09
CA ALA A 119 -21.09 -7.82 9.02
C ALA A 119 -20.74 -9.19 9.61
N LYS A 120 -21.14 -10.26 8.98
CA LYS A 120 -20.84 -11.62 9.46
C LYS A 120 -19.33 -11.87 9.45
N SER A 121 -18.89 -12.80 10.30
CA SER A 121 -17.50 -13.26 10.34
C SER A 121 -17.06 -13.84 9.00
N LEU A 122 -15.77 -13.78 8.72
CA LEU A 122 -15.21 -14.49 7.57
C LEU A 122 -15.52 -15.99 7.66
N PRO A 123 -15.92 -16.63 6.56
CA PRO A 123 -16.11 -18.08 6.54
C PRO A 123 -14.81 -18.81 6.91
N MET A 124 -14.92 -19.91 7.66
CA MET A 124 -13.75 -20.67 8.15
C MET A 124 -12.77 -21.09 7.05
N PRO A 125 -13.19 -21.53 5.85
CA PRO A 125 -12.26 -21.83 4.76
C PRO A 125 -11.39 -20.64 4.36
N MET A 126 -11.93 -19.42 4.41
CA MET A 126 -11.16 -18.19 4.10
C MET A 126 -10.12 -17.91 5.18
N VAL A 127 -10.48 -18.11 6.45
CA VAL A 127 -9.53 -17.95 7.57
C VAL A 127 -8.40 -18.98 7.47
N MET A 128 -8.72 -20.24 7.26
CA MET A 128 -7.71 -21.31 7.09
C MET A 128 -6.82 -21.05 5.88
N GLY A 129 -7.40 -20.59 4.76
CA GLY A 129 -6.65 -20.18 3.58
C GLY A 129 -5.71 -18.99 3.86
N ALA A 130 -6.15 -17.99 4.63
CA ALA A 130 -5.30 -16.86 5.01
C ALA A 130 -4.13 -17.30 5.89
N LEU A 131 -4.36 -18.18 6.87
CA LEU A 131 -3.29 -18.74 7.72
C LEU A 131 -2.26 -19.52 6.89
N LYS A 132 -2.72 -20.32 5.92
CA LYS A 132 -1.80 -21.07 5.03
C LYS A 132 -0.98 -20.15 4.13
N ARG A 133 -1.58 -19.09 3.57
CA ARG A 133 -0.86 -18.10 2.77
C ARG A 133 0.16 -17.32 3.60
N LEU A 134 -0.18 -16.98 4.84
CA LEU A 134 0.76 -16.36 5.76
C LEU A 134 1.96 -17.27 6.04
N GLU A 135 1.73 -18.56 6.25
CA GLU A 135 2.78 -19.57 6.39
C GLU A 135 3.67 -19.63 5.14
N LEU A 136 3.07 -19.64 3.95
CA LEU A 136 3.81 -19.65 2.68
C LEU A 136 4.69 -18.40 2.54
N ILE A 137 4.15 -17.20 2.76
CA ILE A 137 4.91 -15.94 2.68
C ILE A 137 6.11 -15.98 3.65
N ARG A 138 5.91 -16.46 4.87
CA ARG A 138 6.97 -16.52 5.89
C ARG A 138 8.07 -17.53 5.58
N ASN A 139 7.71 -18.67 5.01
CA ASN A 139 8.61 -19.81 4.82
C ASN A 139 9.25 -19.86 3.43
N HIS A 140 8.79 -19.00 2.49
CA HIS A 140 9.20 -18.98 1.10
C HIS A 140 9.64 -17.57 0.66
N PRO A 141 10.79 -17.07 1.18
CA PRO A 141 11.31 -15.76 0.80
C PRO A 141 11.65 -15.64 -0.69
N GLU A 142 11.83 -16.77 -1.40
CA GLU A 142 12.05 -16.83 -2.82
C GLU A 142 10.90 -16.22 -3.64
N TYR A 143 9.66 -16.23 -3.15
CA TYR A 143 8.54 -15.57 -3.84
C TYR A 143 8.72 -14.06 -3.90
N GLN A 144 9.14 -13.46 -2.78
CA GLN A 144 9.43 -12.03 -2.73
C GLN A 144 10.66 -11.70 -3.58
N GLN A 145 11.71 -12.51 -3.52
CA GLN A 145 12.94 -12.31 -4.32
C GLN A 145 12.62 -12.32 -5.81
N LYS A 146 11.88 -13.32 -6.27
CA LYS A 146 11.46 -13.43 -7.68
C LYS A 146 10.58 -12.25 -8.09
N LEU A 147 9.63 -11.82 -7.26
CA LEU A 147 8.83 -10.62 -7.53
C LEU A 147 9.73 -9.41 -7.78
N TRP A 148 10.72 -9.18 -6.92
CA TRP A 148 11.61 -8.03 -7.05
C TRP A 148 12.58 -8.12 -8.24
N GLU A 149 12.97 -9.32 -8.68
CA GLU A 149 13.70 -9.53 -9.93
C GLU A 149 12.87 -9.04 -11.12
N ILE A 150 11.62 -9.47 -11.19
CA ILE A 150 10.68 -9.09 -12.25
C ILE A 150 10.37 -7.58 -12.20
N VAL A 151 10.13 -7.02 -11.01
CA VAL A 151 9.89 -5.59 -10.83
C VAL A 151 11.07 -4.77 -11.35
N ARG A 152 12.31 -5.15 -10.99
CA ARG A 152 13.51 -4.45 -11.45
C ARG A 152 13.68 -4.55 -12.97
N ALA A 153 13.47 -5.71 -13.54
CA ALA A 153 13.55 -5.90 -14.99
C ALA A 153 12.51 -5.03 -15.72
N LEU A 154 11.26 -5.03 -15.26
CA LEU A 154 10.19 -4.21 -15.82
C LEU A 154 10.51 -2.71 -15.72
N GLN A 155 10.88 -2.24 -14.53
CA GLN A 155 11.13 -0.82 -14.30
C GLN A 155 12.37 -0.32 -15.07
N ASN A 156 13.42 -1.11 -15.14
CA ASN A 156 14.62 -0.78 -15.91
C ASN A 156 14.31 -0.77 -17.41
N GLY A 157 13.65 -1.81 -17.92
CA GLY A 157 13.26 -1.87 -19.32
C GLY A 157 12.38 -0.70 -19.75
N LEU A 158 11.41 -0.29 -18.92
CA LEU A 158 10.60 0.89 -19.19
C LEU A 158 11.44 2.18 -19.24
N LYS A 159 12.34 2.38 -18.28
CA LYS A 159 13.23 3.56 -18.25
C LYS A 159 14.18 3.59 -19.45
N GLU A 160 14.80 2.46 -19.81
CA GLU A 160 15.71 2.33 -20.95
C GLU A 160 15.01 2.63 -22.29
N ASN A 161 13.71 2.34 -22.37
CA ASN A 161 12.87 2.67 -23.54
C ASN A 161 12.23 4.07 -23.46
N GLY A 162 12.64 4.90 -22.52
CA GLY A 162 12.25 6.31 -22.44
C GLY A 162 10.87 6.57 -21.83
N PHE A 163 10.28 5.58 -21.16
CA PHE A 163 9.02 5.79 -20.46
C PHE A 163 9.26 6.51 -19.13
N GLU A 164 8.38 7.45 -18.83
CA GLU A 164 8.35 8.11 -17.52
C GLU A 164 7.56 7.25 -16.55
N ILE A 165 8.24 6.74 -15.53
CA ILE A 165 7.62 5.92 -14.46
C ILE A 165 7.74 6.56 -13.08
N GLY A 166 8.18 7.81 -13.01
CA GLY A 166 8.41 8.51 -11.76
C GLY A 166 9.52 7.88 -10.91
N VAL A 167 9.49 8.21 -9.63
CA VAL A 167 10.40 7.62 -8.64
C VAL A 167 9.59 6.62 -7.82
N THR A 168 9.74 5.33 -8.10
CA THR A 168 9.07 4.27 -7.36
C THR A 168 10.06 3.22 -6.86
N ASN A 169 9.87 2.81 -5.60
CA ASN A 169 10.63 1.76 -4.93
C ASN A 169 9.70 0.64 -4.45
N SER A 170 8.59 0.46 -5.14
CA SER A 170 7.59 -0.56 -4.85
C SER A 170 7.26 -1.39 -6.09
N PRO A 171 6.56 -2.52 -5.96
CA PRO A 171 6.09 -3.30 -7.11
C PRO A 171 5.06 -2.59 -7.99
N VAL A 172 4.43 -1.53 -7.51
CA VAL A 172 3.50 -0.73 -8.30
C VAL A 172 4.30 0.20 -9.21
N THR A 173 4.14 0.03 -10.51
CA THR A 173 4.86 0.82 -11.52
C THR A 173 3.88 1.68 -12.30
N PRO A 174 3.85 3.00 -12.07
CA PRO A 174 3.07 3.92 -12.89
C PRO A 174 3.83 4.22 -14.18
N VAL A 175 3.15 4.19 -15.31
CA VAL A 175 3.67 4.74 -16.56
C VAL A 175 2.86 5.99 -16.87
N PHE A 176 3.50 7.16 -16.79
CA PHE A 176 2.84 8.43 -17.07
C PHE A 176 2.61 8.58 -18.56
N MET A 177 1.37 8.87 -18.93
CA MET A 177 0.96 8.91 -20.32
C MET A 177 0.58 10.31 -20.75
N LYS A 178 0.85 10.60 -22.03
CA LYS A 178 0.36 11.77 -22.72
C LYS A 178 -0.89 11.39 -23.52
N GLY A 179 -1.84 12.30 -23.61
CA GLY A 179 -3.10 12.08 -24.34
C GLY A 179 -4.31 12.13 -23.42
N GLY A 180 -5.46 11.79 -23.96
CA GLY A 180 -6.73 11.77 -23.25
C GLY A 180 -7.19 10.35 -22.91
N ILE A 181 -8.36 10.27 -22.26
CA ILE A 181 -8.99 9.00 -21.87
C ILE A 181 -9.25 8.10 -23.09
N PRO A 182 -9.73 8.61 -24.27
CA PRO A 182 -9.96 7.76 -25.42
C PRO A 182 -8.70 7.05 -25.92
N GLU A 183 -7.57 7.77 -26.05
CA GLU A 183 -6.30 7.22 -26.50
C GLU A 183 -5.78 6.15 -25.54
N ALA A 184 -5.88 6.43 -24.24
CA ALA A 184 -5.46 5.50 -23.21
C ALA A 184 -6.35 4.25 -23.16
N THR A 185 -7.66 4.39 -23.37
CA THR A 185 -8.58 3.27 -23.47
C THR A 185 -8.28 2.39 -24.67
N ASN A 186 -8.03 3.00 -25.83
CA ASN A 186 -7.64 2.29 -27.05
C ASN A 186 -6.33 1.52 -26.84
N LEU A 187 -5.34 2.14 -26.19
CA LEU A 187 -4.08 1.47 -25.88
C LEU A 187 -4.28 0.26 -24.98
N ILE A 188 -5.11 0.33 -23.93
CA ILE A 188 -5.37 -0.83 -23.06
C ILE A 188 -6.04 -1.96 -23.84
N VAL A 189 -7.01 -1.64 -24.69
CA VAL A 189 -7.67 -2.65 -25.53
C VAL A 189 -6.64 -3.31 -26.45
N ASP A 190 -5.79 -2.51 -27.10
CA ASP A 190 -4.73 -3.01 -27.98
C ASP A 190 -3.72 -3.91 -27.22
N LEU A 191 -3.21 -3.44 -26.07
CA LEU A 191 -2.31 -4.21 -25.22
C LEU A 191 -2.91 -5.56 -24.81
N ARG A 192 -4.20 -5.57 -24.47
CA ARG A 192 -4.89 -6.77 -24.06
C ARG A 192 -5.17 -7.73 -25.21
N GLU A 193 -5.78 -7.25 -26.28
CA GLU A 193 -6.30 -8.09 -27.38
C GLU A 193 -5.18 -8.53 -28.33
N ASN A 194 -4.18 -7.68 -28.58
CA ASN A 194 -3.13 -7.96 -29.56
C ASN A 194 -1.80 -8.35 -28.94
N HIS A 195 -1.54 -8.00 -27.68
CA HIS A 195 -0.26 -8.26 -27.01
C HIS A 195 -0.35 -9.11 -25.75
N GLY A 196 -1.58 -9.47 -25.28
CA GLY A 196 -1.78 -10.29 -24.11
C GLY A 196 -1.36 -9.61 -22.78
N ILE A 197 -1.25 -8.28 -22.77
CA ILE A 197 -0.82 -7.51 -21.61
C ILE A 197 -2.05 -6.97 -20.88
N PHE A 198 -2.24 -7.43 -19.64
CA PHE A 198 -3.30 -6.93 -18.77
C PHE A 198 -2.77 -5.87 -17.80
N CYS A 199 -3.26 -4.65 -17.94
CA CYS A 199 -2.92 -3.52 -17.09
C CYS A 199 -4.15 -2.61 -16.87
N SER A 200 -4.03 -1.62 -16.00
CA SER A 200 -5.15 -0.72 -15.68
C SER A 200 -4.79 0.74 -15.92
N ILE A 201 -5.78 1.53 -16.38
CA ILE A 201 -5.68 2.99 -16.40
C ILE A 201 -6.13 3.55 -15.05
N VAL A 202 -5.40 4.55 -14.58
CA VAL A 202 -5.78 5.39 -13.45
C VAL A 202 -6.03 6.80 -13.97
N ILE A 203 -7.19 7.34 -13.63
CA ILE A 203 -7.67 8.67 -14.06
C ILE A 203 -8.34 9.38 -12.88
N TYR A 204 -8.66 10.66 -13.08
CA TYR A 204 -9.52 11.39 -12.14
C TYR A 204 -10.83 10.62 -11.87
N PRO A 205 -11.34 10.58 -10.62
CA PRO A 205 -10.90 11.34 -9.43
C PRO A 205 -9.81 10.67 -8.59
N VAL A 206 -9.28 9.53 -9.00
CA VAL A 206 -8.31 8.73 -8.24
C VAL A 206 -6.93 9.41 -8.19
N ILE A 207 -6.61 10.12 -9.27
CA ILE A 207 -5.43 10.98 -9.40
C ILE A 207 -5.88 12.38 -9.84
N PRO A 208 -5.02 13.42 -9.76
CA PRO A 208 -5.37 14.77 -10.17
C PRO A 208 -5.91 14.84 -11.60
N LYS A 209 -6.83 15.78 -11.83
CA LYS A 209 -7.42 16.02 -13.16
C LYS A 209 -6.33 16.43 -14.15
N GLY A 210 -6.30 15.78 -15.30
CA GLY A 210 -5.30 16.01 -16.36
C GLY A 210 -4.10 15.06 -16.28
N GLU A 211 -3.95 14.29 -15.20
CA GLU A 211 -3.01 13.18 -15.16
C GLU A 211 -3.67 11.91 -15.71
N LEU A 212 -2.85 11.05 -16.32
CA LEU A 212 -3.24 9.75 -16.82
C LEU A 212 -2.08 8.78 -16.60
N ILE A 213 -2.36 7.66 -15.97
CA ILE A 213 -1.34 6.68 -15.61
C ILE A 213 -1.78 5.29 -16.09
N LEU A 214 -0.93 4.61 -16.82
CA LEU A 214 -1.01 3.18 -16.99
C LEU A 214 -0.33 2.53 -15.78
N ARG A 215 -1.08 1.78 -14.99
CA ARG A 215 -0.55 1.12 -13.79
C ARG A 215 -0.22 -0.32 -14.10
N VAL A 216 1.05 -0.67 -14.00
CA VAL A 216 1.58 -2.02 -14.23
C VAL A 216 2.04 -2.61 -12.91
N ILE A 217 1.52 -3.77 -12.58
CA ILE A 217 1.85 -4.48 -11.33
C ILE A 217 2.17 -5.93 -11.69
N PRO A 218 3.45 -6.31 -11.75
CA PRO A 218 3.83 -7.69 -12.01
C PRO A 218 3.60 -8.57 -10.78
N THR A 219 3.53 -9.86 -11.01
CA THR A 219 3.47 -10.89 -9.96
C THR A 219 4.72 -11.79 -10.02
N ALA A 220 4.95 -12.57 -8.99
CA ALA A 220 6.06 -13.53 -8.96
C ALA A 220 5.90 -14.69 -9.98
N ASP A 221 4.74 -14.83 -10.62
CA ASP A 221 4.49 -15.85 -11.64
C ASP A 221 4.95 -15.45 -13.04
N HIS A 222 5.23 -14.15 -13.25
CA HIS A 222 5.81 -13.71 -14.52
C HIS A 222 7.22 -14.29 -14.71
N THR A 223 7.65 -14.34 -15.97
CA THR A 223 9.01 -14.69 -16.38
C THR A 223 9.71 -13.48 -16.98
N LEU A 224 11.05 -13.49 -16.94
CA LEU A 224 11.91 -12.48 -17.57
C LEU A 224 11.95 -12.68 -19.08
#